data_c918dff6bcaac9f3c1498f54d1c4ac58
#
_entry.id   c918dff6bcaac9f3c1498f54d1c4ac58
#
_cell.length_a   1.000
_cell.length_b   1.000
_cell.length_c   1.000
_cell.angle_alpha   90.00
_cell.angle_beta   90.00
_cell.angle_gamma   90.00
#
_symmetry.space_group_name_H-M   'P 1'
#
loop_
_entity.id
_entity.type
_entity.pdbx_description
1 polymer ?
#
loop_
_entity_poly.entity_id
_entity_poly.type
_entity_poly.pdbx_seq_one_letter_code
_entity_poly.pdbx_strand_id
1 'polypeptide(L)'
;MPGREGLGLTDRIDSTVNYMVKNQILVLDHNYGLWYERRRNDHERNMHADAEVWAPFNEMPYSRSGQGEAQDRLSKYDLNKFNPWYWNRLKRFVDVADRDGLVLLHDHYNQHNIIEEGAHWCDYPWRSANNINQLGFAEKTVFSGDKRVYMAEQFYDITRPVIREYHSKFIRQSVNVFHDNNGVVHSIGLEYTGPLNFMNFWLEEVNACDNHQLVALTATKDVQDSVLKDKKHTSMVDVIDIRQWHYRADGTLYEPQGGVSLALRQHARLIDPGTVSCASVYRAVREYRCKYPDKAVVYNGSTIRVPRNAMNWAIFMAGGSFAKIPPIDELPVYEKASSFSPIDRQTDMDTQWVMGAVGKGYLGYCVKNEINLDLMGDRETYKVFWIDPDKGTVIKEDGSVRGGGKVILKAPAESSICFLQL
;
A
#
# COMPACT_ATOMS: atom_id res chain seq x y z
N MET A 1 -22.06 -13.16 8.73
CA MET A 1 -23.25 -14.01 8.49
C MET A 1 -24.21 -13.30 7.57
N PRO A 2 -24.71 -13.94 6.52
CA PRO A 2 -25.79 -13.37 5.74
C PRO A 2 -26.94 -12.91 6.63
N GLY A 3 -27.55 -11.78 6.31
CA GLY A 3 -28.63 -11.21 7.11
C GLY A 3 -28.24 -10.27 8.24
N ARG A 4 -26.94 -10.14 8.55
CA ARG A 4 -26.45 -9.19 9.55
C ARG A 4 -25.84 -7.92 8.97
N GLU A 5 -25.71 -7.87 7.67
CA GLU A 5 -25.25 -6.69 6.96
C GLU A 5 -26.15 -5.49 7.24
N GLY A 6 -25.56 -4.37 7.57
CA GLY A 6 -26.30 -3.14 7.90
C GLY A 6 -26.88 -3.08 9.31
N LEU A 7 -26.63 -4.09 10.16
CA LEU A 7 -27.04 -4.09 11.56
C LEU A 7 -25.93 -3.61 12.52
N GLY A 8 -24.91 -2.92 12.00
CA GLY A 8 -23.74 -2.49 12.77
C GLY A 8 -22.69 -3.59 13.01
N LEU A 9 -22.92 -4.77 12.44
CA LEU A 9 -22.01 -5.91 12.53
C LEU A 9 -21.09 -6.06 11.31
N THR A 10 -21.50 -5.50 10.18
CA THR A 10 -20.70 -5.36 8.95
C THR A 10 -21.10 -4.08 8.23
N ASP A 11 -20.18 -3.52 7.44
CA ASP A 11 -20.47 -2.36 6.62
C ASP A 11 -21.42 -2.72 5.47
N ARG A 12 -22.25 -1.74 5.08
CA ARG A 12 -23.03 -1.81 3.85
C ARG A 12 -22.14 -1.41 2.68
N ILE A 13 -21.93 -2.31 1.75
CA ILE A 13 -21.03 -2.12 0.61
C ILE A 13 -21.36 -0.85 -0.17
N ASP A 14 -22.62 -0.66 -0.55
CA ASP A 14 -23.05 0.52 -1.30
C ASP A 14 -22.79 1.83 -0.53
N SER A 15 -22.98 1.82 0.80
CA SER A 15 -22.71 2.98 1.65
C SER A 15 -21.21 3.26 1.74
N THR A 16 -20.38 2.22 1.80
CA THR A 16 -18.92 2.34 1.82
C THR A 16 -18.42 2.92 0.50
N VAL A 17 -18.87 2.38 -0.64
CA VAL A 17 -18.49 2.90 -1.96
C VAL A 17 -18.93 4.35 -2.13
N ASN A 18 -20.19 4.68 -1.80
CA ASN A 18 -20.68 6.07 -1.85
C ASN A 18 -19.88 7.02 -0.96
N TYR A 19 -19.47 6.56 0.22
CA TYR A 19 -18.61 7.34 1.11
C TYR A 19 -17.23 7.58 0.48
N MET A 20 -16.64 6.55 -0.12
CA MET A 20 -15.35 6.65 -0.80
C MET A 20 -15.41 7.65 -1.96
N VAL A 21 -16.39 7.53 -2.84
CA VAL A 21 -16.61 8.45 -3.96
C VAL A 21 -16.77 9.89 -3.47
N LYS A 22 -17.69 10.11 -2.51
CA LYS A 22 -17.96 11.43 -1.96
C LYS A 22 -16.73 12.11 -1.33
N ASN A 23 -15.84 11.31 -0.73
CA ASN A 23 -14.64 11.80 -0.05
C ASN A 23 -13.37 11.66 -0.92
N GLN A 24 -13.51 11.34 -2.21
CA GLN A 24 -12.40 11.17 -3.15
C GLN A 24 -11.35 10.15 -2.66
N ILE A 25 -11.81 9.09 -2.01
CA ILE A 25 -10.97 7.97 -1.57
C ILE A 25 -10.97 6.94 -2.70
N LEU A 26 -9.86 6.82 -3.40
CA LEU A 26 -9.77 5.97 -4.60
C LEU A 26 -9.48 4.50 -4.29
N VAL A 27 -8.83 4.19 -3.18
CA VAL A 27 -8.32 2.85 -2.87
C VAL A 27 -8.87 2.36 -1.54
N LEU A 28 -9.43 1.15 -1.53
CA LEU A 28 -9.65 0.36 -0.31
C LEU A 28 -8.47 -0.61 -0.15
N ASP A 29 -7.70 -0.43 0.90
CA ASP A 29 -6.64 -1.36 1.31
C ASP A 29 -7.28 -2.44 2.19
N HIS A 30 -7.40 -3.66 1.66
CA HIS A 30 -8.10 -4.76 2.29
C HIS A 30 -7.17 -5.87 2.75
N ASN A 31 -7.30 -6.21 4.02
CA ASN A 31 -6.62 -7.32 4.65
C ASN A 31 -7.62 -8.12 5.50
N TYR A 32 -7.71 -9.43 5.31
CA TYR A 32 -8.69 -10.25 6.03
C TYR A 32 -8.46 -10.31 7.55
N GLY A 33 -7.25 -10.06 8.03
CA GLY A 33 -6.95 -9.99 9.45
C GLY A 33 -7.55 -8.78 10.16
N LEU A 34 -8.04 -7.78 9.44
CA LEU A 34 -8.64 -6.57 10.00
C LEU A 34 -10.17 -6.63 10.14
N TRP A 35 -10.81 -7.69 9.66
CA TRP A 35 -12.26 -7.75 9.53
C TRP A 35 -12.99 -8.30 10.75
N TYR A 36 -12.31 -8.85 11.73
CA TYR A 36 -12.94 -9.36 12.93
C TYR A 36 -12.86 -8.38 14.10
N GLU A 37 -13.89 -8.36 14.90
CA GLU A 37 -13.92 -7.57 16.12
C GLU A 37 -12.79 -8.00 17.07
N ARG A 38 -12.15 -7.04 17.70
CA ARG A 38 -11.06 -7.28 18.63
C ARG A 38 -11.60 -7.94 19.92
N ARG A 39 -11.43 -9.22 20.03
CA ARG A 39 -11.81 -9.99 21.22
C ARG A 39 -10.75 -10.03 22.29
N ARG A 40 -9.62 -9.41 22.02
CA ARG A 40 -8.47 -9.31 22.91
C ARG A 40 -7.54 -8.21 22.44
N ASN A 41 -6.61 -7.83 23.30
CA ASN A 41 -5.57 -6.88 22.93
C ASN A 41 -4.70 -7.45 21.81
N ASP A 42 -4.13 -6.59 20.98
CA ASP A 42 -3.29 -6.93 19.83
C ASP A 42 -2.11 -7.73 20.31
N HIS A 43 -1.60 -8.04 21.21
CA HIS A 43 -0.41 -8.83 21.56
C HIS A 43 -0.65 -9.76 22.75
N GLU A 44 -1.92 -9.95 23.10
CA GLU A 44 -2.32 -10.77 24.25
C GLU A 44 -3.29 -11.86 23.81
N ARG A 45 -3.31 -12.95 24.57
CA ARG A 45 -4.25 -14.05 24.37
C ARG A 45 -5.54 -13.88 25.13
N ASN A 46 -5.57 -12.97 26.08
CA ASN A 46 -6.71 -12.80 26.95
C ASN A 46 -7.86 -12.17 26.20
N MET A 47 -8.98 -12.84 26.19
CA MET A 47 -10.23 -12.29 25.67
C MET A 47 -10.74 -11.20 26.61
N HIS A 48 -11.21 -10.10 26.04
CA HIS A 48 -11.94 -9.09 26.79
C HIS A 48 -13.30 -9.66 27.23
N ALA A 49 -13.76 -9.25 28.39
CA ALA A 49 -15.04 -9.73 28.94
C ALA A 49 -16.25 -9.30 28.09
N ASP A 50 -16.14 -8.17 27.39
CA ASP A 50 -17.14 -7.61 26.49
C ASP A 50 -16.97 -8.01 25.03
N ALA A 51 -15.97 -8.83 24.73
CA ALA A 51 -15.65 -9.25 23.38
C ALA A 51 -16.47 -10.49 23.00
N GLU A 52 -17.46 -10.31 22.18
CA GLU A 52 -18.27 -11.40 21.67
C GLU A 52 -17.76 -11.94 20.34
N VAL A 53 -17.89 -13.26 20.17
CA VAL A 53 -17.61 -13.93 18.91
C VAL A 53 -18.84 -13.83 18.03
N TRP A 54 -18.91 -12.79 17.25
CA TRP A 54 -19.99 -12.62 16.29
C TRP A 54 -19.48 -12.93 14.87
N ALA A 55 -20.00 -13.96 14.26
CA ALA A 55 -19.96 -14.01 12.82
C ALA A 55 -20.82 -12.83 12.32
N PRO A 56 -20.43 -12.08 11.30
CA PRO A 56 -19.33 -12.29 10.39
C PRO A 56 -18.00 -11.60 10.76
N PHE A 57 -17.85 -10.97 11.91
CA PHE A 57 -16.60 -10.31 12.29
C PHE A 57 -15.42 -11.27 12.42
N ASN A 58 -15.72 -12.55 12.59
CA ASN A 58 -14.73 -13.61 12.67
C ASN A 58 -14.66 -14.44 11.39
N GLU A 59 -15.20 -13.96 10.31
CA GLU A 59 -15.12 -14.65 9.03
C GLU A 59 -13.74 -14.49 8.42
N MET A 60 -13.21 -15.63 8.02
CA MET A 60 -11.93 -15.78 7.35
C MET A 60 -12.13 -16.34 5.93
N PRO A 61 -11.11 -16.31 5.07
CA PRO A 61 -11.22 -16.80 3.70
C PRO A 61 -11.52 -18.30 3.59
N TYR A 62 -11.43 -19.05 4.67
CA TYR A 62 -11.68 -20.49 4.73
C TYR A 62 -12.99 -20.84 5.43
N SER A 63 -13.63 -21.92 4.98
CA SER A 63 -14.87 -22.42 5.60
C SER A 63 -14.60 -23.16 6.91
N ARG A 64 -15.57 -23.09 7.82
CA ARG A 64 -15.61 -23.95 9.01
C ARG A 64 -15.97 -25.38 8.63
N SER A 65 -15.29 -26.37 9.21
CA SER A 65 -15.46 -27.78 8.89
C SER A 65 -16.68 -28.43 9.57
N GLY A 66 -17.21 -27.82 10.63
CA GLY A 66 -18.18 -28.43 11.53
C GLY A 66 -17.56 -29.44 12.52
N GLN A 67 -16.23 -29.61 12.54
CA GLN A 67 -15.53 -30.60 13.35
C GLN A 67 -14.61 -29.93 14.37
N GLY A 68 -14.48 -30.54 15.55
CA GLY A 68 -13.58 -30.11 16.60
C GLY A 68 -13.84 -28.67 17.07
N GLU A 69 -12.94 -28.13 17.86
CA GLU A 69 -13.01 -26.78 18.41
C GLU A 69 -11.68 -26.04 18.14
N ALA A 70 -11.76 -24.85 17.56
CA ALA A 70 -10.64 -23.95 17.36
C ALA A 70 -10.44 -23.02 18.56
N GLN A 71 -9.42 -22.18 18.54
CA GLN A 71 -9.10 -21.23 19.63
C GLN A 71 -10.27 -20.30 19.98
N ASP A 72 -11.10 -19.96 19.00
CA ASP A 72 -12.26 -19.09 19.14
C ASP A 72 -13.54 -19.81 19.57
N ARG A 73 -13.44 -21.09 19.92
CA ARG A 73 -14.54 -21.97 20.33
C ARG A 73 -15.56 -22.30 19.24
N LEU A 74 -15.28 -21.94 17.99
CA LEU A 74 -16.04 -22.40 16.85
C LEU A 74 -15.40 -23.68 16.27
N SER A 75 -16.10 -24.34 15.34
CA SER A 75 -15.52 -25.51 14.68
C SER A 75 -14.25 -25.12 13.91
N LYS A 76 -13.31 -26.07 13.79
CA LYS A 76 -12.05 -25.88 13.07
C LYS A 76 -12.29 -25.55 11.60
N TYR A 77 -11.33 -24.86 10.99
CA TYR A 77 -11.35 -24.56 9.56
C TYR A 77 -11.01 -25.81 8.72
N ASP A 78 -11.53 -25.84 7.49
CA ASP A 78 -11.08 -26.72 6.43
C ASP A 78 -10.38 -25.88 5.36
N LEU A 79 -9.05 -25.94 5.31
CA LEU A 79 -8.26 -25.13 4.36
C LEU A 79 -8.39 -25.60 2.90
N ASN A 80 -9.06 -26.71 2.64
CA ASN A 80 -9.45 -27.13 1.29
C ASN A 80 -10.77 -26.48 0.83
N LYS A 81 -11.46 -25.75 1.69
CA LYS A 81 -12.76 -25.14 1.37
C LYS A 81 -12.72 -23.64 1.66
N PHE A 82 -12.94 -22.87 0.63
CA PHE A 82 -13.05 -21.42 0.76
C PHE A 82 -14.43 -21.01 1.25
N ASN A 83 -14.46 -19.93 2.05
CA ASN A 83 -15.69 -19.40 2.62
C ASN A 83 -16.46 -18.58 1.57
N PRO A 84 -17.60 -19.06 1.05
CA PRO A 84 -18.30 -18.37 0.00
C PRO A 84 -18.84 -17.00 0.44
N TRP A 85 -19.21 -16.85 1.72
CA TRP A 85 -19.69 -15.57 2.23
C TRP A 85 -18.58 -14.50 2.18
N TYR A 86 -17.36 -14.84 2.60
CA TYR A 86 -16.21 -13.95 2.58
C TYR A 86 -15.88 -13.51 1.14
N TRP A 87 -15.71 -14.47 0.24
CA TRP A 87 -15.30 -14.18 -1.14
C TRP A 87 -16.39 -13.49 -1.96
N ASN A 88 -17.65 -13.87 -1.78
CA ASN A 88 -18.77 -13.19 -2.45
C ASN A 88 -18.92 -11.74 -1.96
N ARG A 89 -18.64 -11.48 -0.69
CA ARG A 89 -18.70 -10.12 -0.16
C ARG A 89 -17.62 -9.22 -0.75
N LEU A 90 -16.38 -9.70 -0.87
CA LEU A 90 -15.30 -8.98 -1.54
C LEU A 90 -15.60 -8.78 -3.02
N LYS A 91 -16.04 -9.82 -3.72
CA LYS A 91 -16.42 -9.72 -5.13
C LYS A 91 -17.51 -8.67 -5.34
N ARG A 92 -18.54 -8.68 -4.50
CA ARG A 92 -19.62 -7.67 -4.58
C ARG A 92 -19.07 -6.25 -4.34
N PHE A 93 -18.15 -6.07 -3.42
CA PHE A 93 -17.51 -4.75 -3.22
C PHE A 93 -16.81 -4.31 -4.49
N VAL A 94 -16.00 -5.16 -5.09
CA VAL A 94 -15.25 -4.83 -6.32
C VAL A 94 -16.20 -4.56 -7.49
N ASP A 95 -17.26 -5.35 -7.65
CA ASP A 95 -18.24 -5.15 -8.72
C ASP A 95 -18.97 -3.80 -8.62
N VAL A 96 -19.18 -3.30 -7.41
CA VAL A 96 -19.75 -1.96 -7.20
C VAL A 96 -18.67 -0.90 -7.41
N ALA A 97 -17.48 -1.10 -6.88
CA ALA A 97 -16.35 -0.16 -6.93
C ALA A 97 -15.84 0.09 -8.36
N ASP A 98 -15.73 -0.95 -9.18
CA ASP A 98 -15.28 -0.85 -10.58
C ASP A 98 -16.12 0.14 -11.40
N ARG A 99 -17.44 0.22 -11.14
CA ARG A 99 -18.34 1.14 -11.84
C ARG A 99 -18.06 2.59 -11.53
N ASP A 100 -17.50 2.85 -10.35
CA ASP A 100 -17.18 4.19 -9.85
C ASP A 100 -15.67 4.50 -9.95
N GLY A 101 -14.89 3.63 -10.63
CA GLY A 101 -13.44 3.81 -10.82
C GLY A 101 -12.61 3.68 -9.54
N LEU A 102 -13.12 2.98 -8.53
CA LEU A 102 -12.40 2.71 -7.30
C LEU A 102 -11.54 1.44 -7.42
N VAL A 103 -10.52 1.35 -6.58
CA VAL A 103 -9.54 0.27 -6.59
C VAL A 103 -9.58 -0.50 -5.27
N LEU A 104 -9.57 -1.83 -5.35
CA LEU A 104 -9.26 -2.71 -4.24
C LEU A 104 -7.77 -3.04 -4.27
N LEU A 105 -7.00 -2.63 -3.26
CA LEU A 105 -5.70 -3.21 -2.97
C LEU A 105 -5.93 -4.45 -2.11
N HIS A 106 -5.77 -5.62 -2.70
CA HIS A 106 -6.07 -6.89 -2.06
C HIS A 106 -4.81 -7.54 -1.52
N ASP A 107 -4.62 -7.43 -0.21
CA ASP A 107 -3.54 -8.12 0.50
C ASP A 107 -3.90 -9.60 0.74
N HIS A 108 -3.08 -10.51 0.19
CA HIS A 108 -3.30 -11.95 0.33
C HIS A 108 -3.05 -12.46 1.73
N TYR A 109 -2.04 -11.92 2.43
CA TYR A 109 -1.66 -12.34 3.77
C TYR A 109 -1.59 -11.18 4.75
N ASN A 110 -1.99 -11.42 5.98
CA ASN A 110 -1.73 -10.48 7.07
C ASN A 110 -0.48 -10.90 7.82
N GLN A 111 0.58 -10.11 7.71
CA GLN A 111 1.87 -10.40 8.34
C GLN A 111 1.76 -10.61 9.86
N HIS A 112 0.90 -9.84 10.54
CA HIS A 112 0.68 -10.00 11.97
C HIS A 112 0.18 -11.39 12.35
N ASN A 113 -0.64 -12.01 11.52
CA ASN A 113 -1.11 -13.39 11.76
C ASN A 113 0.04 -14.40 11.73
N ILE A 114 1.15 -14.08 11.11
CA ILE A 114 2.28 -15.00 10.91
C ILE A 114 3.38 -14.73 11.93
N ILE A 115 3.64 -13.47 12.26
CA ILE A 115 4.77 -13.09 13.12
C ILE A 115 4.39 -12.83 14.57
N GLU A 116 3.09 -12.75 14.90
CA GLU A 116 2.61 -12.46 16.25
C GLU A 116 1.83 -13.64 16.81
N GLU A 117 2.49 -14.49 17.57
CA GLU A 117 1.88 -15.73 18.11
C GLU A 117 0.68 -15.46 19.01
N GLY A 118 0.77 -14.46 19.88
CA GLY A 118 -0.19 -14.26 20.95
C GLY A 118 -1.59 -13.91 20.47
N ALA A 119 -1.74 -12.76 19.85
CA ALA A 119 -3.05 -12.22 19.51
C ALA A 119 -3.54 -12.64 18.11
N HIS A 120 -2.63 -12.88 17.20
CA HIS A 120 -2.96 -13.07 15.80
C HIS A 120 -2.80 -14.50 15.31
N TRP A 121 -1.64 -15.13 15.51
CA TRP A 121 -1.44 -16.51 15.12
C TRP A 121 -2.37 -17.47 15.84
N CYS A 122 -2.70 -17.23 17.10
CA CYS A 122 -3.51 -18.16 17.86
C CYS A 122 -4.94 -18.34 17.29
N ASP A 123 -5.49 -17.37 16.59
CA ASP A 123 -6.79 -17.48 15.89
C ASP A 123 -6.65 -17.78 14.40
N TYR A 124 -5.44 -17.76 13.88
CA TYR A 124 -5.22 -17.88 12.46
C TYR A 124 -5.62 -19.25 11.92
N PRO A 125 -6.34 -19.34 10.77
CA PRO A 125 -6.78 -20.64 10.24
C PRO A 125 -5.66 -21.65 9.99
N TRP A 126 -4.45 -21.17 9.64
CA TRP A 126 -3.30 -22.02 9.36
C TRP A 126 -2.68 -22.66 10.60
N ARG A 127 -2.95 -22.15 11.79
CA ARG A 127 -2.49 -22.79 13.03
C ARG A 127 -3.04 -24.20 13.12
N SER A 128 -2.19 -25.21 13.43
CA SER A 128 -2.59 -26.62 13.49
C SER A 128 -3.77 -26.88 14.44
N ALA A 129 -3.86 -26.15 15.56
CA ALA A 129 -4.99 -26.26 16.49
C ALA A 129 -6.32 -25.79 15.87
N ASN A 130 -6.29 -24.90 14.87
CA ASN A 130 -7.48 -24.25 14.31
C ASN A 130 -8.00 -24.90 13.03
N ASN A 131 -7.31 -25.86 12.44
CA ASN A 131 -7.75 -26.52 11.21
C ASN A 131 -7.74 -28.04 11.33
N ILE A 132 -8.39 -28.70 10.37
CA ILE A 132 -8.43 -30.18 10.29
C ILE A 132 -7.37 -30.78 9.36
N ASN A 133 -6.51 -29.95 8.72
CA ASN A 133 -5.71 -30.31 7.57
C ASN A 133 -4.29 -30.80 7.89
N GLN A 134 -3.91 -30.83 9.15
CA GLN A 134 -2.64 -31.38 9.64
C GLN A 134 -1.41 -30.84 8.91
N LEU A 135 -1.26 -29.52 8.81
CA LEU A 135 -0.13 -28.86 8.14
C LEU A 135 1.24 -29.14 8.79
N GLY A 136 1.24 -29.70 10.01
CA GLY A 136 2.46 -30.03 10.73
C GLY A 136 3.24 -28.82 11.22
N PHE A 137 2.57 -27.69 11.44
CA PHE A 137 3.16 -26.58 12.18
C PHE A 137 3.32 -26.95 13.65
N ALA A 138 4.47 -26.57 14.22
CA ALA A 138 4.69 -26.76 15.65
C ALA A 138 3.72 -25.90 16.45
N GLU A 139 3.09 -26.50 17.47
CA GLU A 139 2.30 -25.77 18.43
C GLU A 139 3.23 -25.08 19.44
N LYS A 140 3.36 -23.79 19.32
CA LYS A 140 4.06 -22.95 20.29
C LYS A 140 3.02 -22.21 21.11
N THR A 141 2.97 -22.52 22.39
CA THR A 141 1.91 -22.04 23.28
C THR A 141 2.33 -20.89 24.18
N VAL A 142 3.62 -20.54 24.17
CA VAL A 142 4.16 -19.52 25.08
C VAL A 142 4.28 -18.21 24.36
N PHE A 143 3.42 -17.29 24.72
CA PHE A 143 3.55 -15.88 24.41
C PHE A 143 4.05 -15.13 25.65
N SER A 144 5.01 -14.24 25.45
CA SER A 144 5.47 -13.35 26.50
C SER A 144 5.93 -12.02 25.90
N GLY A 145 5.02 -11.04 25.84
CA GLY A 145 5.31 -9.67 25.45
C GLY A 145 6.26 -9.54 24.25
N ASP A 146 7.42 -8.96 24.49
CA ASP A 146 8.47 -8.75 23.50
C ASP A 146 9.20 -10.03 23.03
N LYS A 147 9.00 -11.14 23.73
CA LYS A 147 9.56 -12.45 23.37
C LYS A 147 8.62 -13.22 22.45
N ARG A 148 8.12 -12.59 21.41
CA ARG A 148 7.24 -13.20 20.44
C ARG A 148 7.94 -14.35 19.72
N VAL A 149 7.20 -15.44 19.54
CA VAL A 149 7.67 -16.56 18.72
C VAL A 149 6.96 -16.49 17.39
N TYR A 150 7.72 -16.39 16.34
CA TYR A 150 7.20 -16.22 15.00
C TYR A 150 7.09 -17.55 14.28
N MET A 151 5.98 -17.74 13.57
CA MET A 151 5.75 -18.91 12.73
C MET A 151 6.32 -18.73 11.31
N ALA A 152 6.94 -17.58 11.05
CA ALA A 152 7.40 -17.20 9.70
C ALA A 152 8.28 -18.27 9.01
N GLU A 153 9.22 -18.88 9.72
CA GLU A 153 10.07 -19.94 9.15
C GLU A 153 9.26 -21.11 8.60
N GLN A 154 8.24 -21.55 9.36
CA GLN A 154 7.42 -22.69 8.95
C GLN A 154 6.39 -22.30 7.90
N PHE A 155 5.82 -21.11 8.03
CA PHE A 155 4.78 -20.61 7.13
C PHE A 155 5.33 -20.34 5.72
N TYR A 156 6.52 -19.74 5.63
CA TYR A 156 7.14 -19.42 4.34
C TYR A 156 7.99 -20.55 3.76
N ASP A 157 8.02 -21.74 4.40
CA ASP A 157 8.80 -22.88 3.91
C ASP A 157 8.09 -23.60 2.77
N ILE A 158 8.22 -23.07 1.57
CA ILE A 158 7.71 -23.66 0.33
C ILE A 158 8.48 -24.90 -0.14
N THR A 159 9.55 -25.31 0.55
CA THR A 159 10.22 -26.59 0.29
C THR A 159 9.37 -27.77 0.78
N ARG A 160 8.45 -27.53 1.69
CA ARG A 160 7.45 -28.50 2.16
C ARG A 160 6.29 -28.57 1.16
N PRO A 161 6.09 -29.71 0.45
CA PRO A 161 5.09 -29.81 -0.62
C PRO A 161 3.66 -29.46 -0.16
N VAL A 162 3.29 -29.91 1.04
CA VAL A 162 1.95 -29.64 1.61
C VAL A 162 1.74 -28.13 1.83
N ILE A 163 2.71 -27.44 2.40
CA ILE A 163 2.62 -26.00 2.64
C ILE A 163 2.53 -25.24 1.31
N ARG A 164 3.40 -25.59 0.36
CA ARG A 164 3.39 -25.02 -0.98
C ARG A 164 2.03 -25.20 -1.67
N GLU A 165 1.44 -26.39 -1.59
CA GLU A 165 0.14 -26.69 -2.20
C GLU A 165 -0.98 -25.81 -1.63
N TYR A 166 -1.05 -25.66 -0.30
CA TYR A 166 -2.07 -24.79 0.32
C TYR A 166 -1.85 -23.31 -0.03
N HIS A 167 -0.61 -22.84 -0.12
CA HIS A 167 -0.32 -21.48 -0.61
C HIS A 167 -0.79 -21.30 -2.06
N SER A 168 -0.44 -22.24 -2.96
CA SER A 168 -0.88 -22.17 -4.36
C SER A 168 -2.40 -22.13 -4.47
N LYS A 169 -3.13 -22.98 -3.73
CA LYS A 169 -4.60 -22.97 -3.70
C LYS A 169 -5.14 -21.60 -3.24
N PHE A 170 -4.58 -21.05 -2.17
CA PHE A 170 -5.04 -19.78 -1.62
C PHE A 170 -4.75 -18.60 -2.55
N ILE A 171 -3.55 -18.52 -3.10
CA ILE A 171 -3.15 -17.47 -4.04
C ILE A 171 -4.06 -17.50 -5.28
N ARG A 172 -4.26 -18.67 -5.87
CA ARG A 172 -5.14 -18.82 -7.03
C ARG A 172 -6.60 -18.45 -6.74
N GLN A 173 -7.12 -18.79 -5.57
CA GLN A 173 -8.45 -18.35 -5.16
C GLN A 173 -8.51 -16.83 -5.04
N SER A 174 -7.50 -16.21 -4.43
CA SER A 174 -7.41 -14.77 -4.22
C SER A 174 -7.36 -13.99 -5.54
N VAL A 175 -6.80 -14.57 -6.59
CA VAL A 175 -6.75 -13.96 -7.92
C VAL A 175 -8.01 -14.26 -8.72
N ASN A 176 -8.40 -15.53 -8.82
CA ASN A 176 -9.47 -15.96 -9.73
C ASN A 176 -10.85 -15.42 -9.36
N VAL A 177 -11.09 -15.10 -8.09
CA VAL A 177 -12.38 -14.54 -7.67
C VAL A 177 -12.66 -13.19 -8.31
N PHE A 178 -11.63 -12.47 -8.74
CA PHE A 178 -11.72 -11.13 -9.34
C PHE A 178 -11.43 -11.12 -10.85
N HIS A 179 -11.42 -12.27 -11.52
CA HIS A 179 -10.99 -12.39 -12.93
C HIS A 179 -11.74 -11.46 -13.89
N ASP A 180 -12.98 -11.07 -13.58
CA ASP A 180 -13.80 -10.15 -14.40
C ASP A 180 -13.63 -8.66 -14.02
N ASN A 181 -12.77 -8.35 -13.03
CA ASN A 181 -12.63 -7.00 -12.49
C ASN A 181 -11.32 -6.35 -12.95
N ASN A 182 -11.37 -5.02 -13.20
CA ASN A 182 -10.20 -4.23 -13.57
C ASN A 182 -9.63 -3.42 -12.39
N GLY A 183 -10.45 -3.11 -11.41
CA GLY A 183 -10.08 -2.29 -10.26
C GLY A 183 -9.44 -3.07 -9.10
N VAL A 184 -8.64 -4.11 -9.39
CA VAL A 184 -7.97 -4.89 -8.36
C VAL A 184 -6.46 -4.83 -8.52
N VAL A 185 -5.76 -4.55 -7.42
CA VAL A 185 -4.30 -4.63 -7.31
C VAL A 185 -3.97 -5.69 -6.28
N HIS A 186 -3.29 -6.75 -6.68
CA HIS A 186 -2.86 -7.81 -5.77
C HIS A 186 -1.58 -7.43 -5.07
N SER A 187 -1.54 -7.63 -3.76
CA SER A 187 -0.36 -7.50 -2.92
C SER A 187 -0.17 -8.77 -2.09
N ILE A 188 1.09 -9.12 -1.81
CA ILE A 188 1.39 -10.25 -0.95
C ILE A 188 0.87 -10.03 0.48
N GLY A 189 0.84 -8.80 0.94
CA GLY A 189 0.31 -8.43 2.25
C GLY A 189 0.94 -7.19 2.85
N LEU A 190 0.17 -6.57 3.74
CA LEU A 190 0.65 -5.49 4.60
C LEU A 190 1.85 -5.95 5.44
N GLU A 191 2.83 -5.08 5.54
CA GLU A 191 4.00 -5.29 6.40
C GLU A 191 4.79 -6.58 6.10
N TYR A 192 4.80 -7.02 4.82
CA TYR A 192 5.54 -8.21 4.45
C TYR A 192 7.04 -8.02 4.66
N THR A 193 7.62 -8.84 5.51
CA THR A 193 9.05 -8.91 5.81
C THR A 193 9.60 -10.33 5.64
N GLY A 194 8.88 -11.14 4.88
CA GLY A 194 9.23 -12.52 4.57
C GLY A 194 10.34 -12.64 3.51
N PRO A 195 10.78 -13.88 3.24
CA PRO A 195 11.95 -14.15 2.42
C PRO A 195 11.69 -13.97 0.93
N LEU A 196 12.77 -13.68 0.18
CA LEU A 196 12.75 -13.49 -1.27
C LEU A 196 12.19 -14.71 -2.03
N ASN A 197 12.53 -15.93 -1.60
CA ASN A 197 12.03 -17.12 -2.28
C ASN A 197 10.51 -17.27 -2.20
N PHE A 198 9.89 -16.86 -1.09
CA PHE A 198 8.43 -16.86 -0.97
C PHE A 198 7.80 -15.75 -1.81
N MET A 199 8.41 -14.56 -1.87
CA MET A 199 7.96 -13.48 -2.75
C MET A 199 7.99 -13.92 -4.22
N ASN A 200 9.09 -14.52 -4.67
CA ASN A 200 9.20 -15.03 -6.05
C ASN A 200 8.16 -16.10 -6.35
N PHE A 201 7.95 -17.04 -5.43
CA PHE A 201 6.91 -18.05 -5.55
C PHE A 201 5.51 -17.44 -5.65
N TRP A 202 5.21 -16.45 -4.82
CA TRP A 202 3.92 -15.75 -4.85
C TRP A 202 3.70 -15.05 -6.18
N LEU A 203 4.70 -14.31 -6.70
CA LEU A 203 4.64 -13.66 -8.01
C LEU A 203 4.40 -14.68 -9.13
N GLU A 204 5.07 -15.81 -9.10
CA GLU A 204 4.90 -16.87 -10.09
C GLU A 204 3.50 -17.50 -10.05
N GLU A 205 2.93 -17.73 -8.87
CA GLU A 205 1.57 -18.27 -8.72
C GLU A 205 0.51 -17.26 -9.18
N VAL A 206 0.68 -15.96 -8.88
CA VAL A 206 -0.21 -14.90 -9.36
C VAL A 206 -0.15 -14.81 -10.88
N ASN A 207 1.05 -14.74 -11.44
CA ASN A 207 1.26 -14.66 -12.88
C ASN A 207 0.72 -15.90 -13.64
N ALA A 208 0.73 -17.07 -13.00
CA ALA A 208 0.21 -18.29 -13.59
C ALA A 208 -1.32 -18.34 -13.68
N CYS A 209 -2.03 -17.41 -13.04
CA CYS A 209 -3.50 -17.31 -13.10
C CYS A 209 -3.99 -16.65 -14.39
N ASP A 210 -3.11 -16.20 -15.27
CA ASP A 210 -3.43 -15.56 -16.56
C ASP A 210 -4.52 -14.48 -16.41
N ASN A 211 -4.27 -13.55 -15.51
CA ASN A 211 -5.17 -12.43 -15.25
C ASN A 211 -4.54 -11.11 -15.75
N HIS A 212 -5.38 -10.12 -15.96
CA HIS A 212 -4.98 -8.77 -16.38
C HIS A 212 -4.94 -7.77 -15.19
N GLN A 213 -5.07 -8.28 -13.98
CA GLN A 213 -5.07 -7.47 -12.77
C GLN A 213 -3.65 -7.07 -12.39
N LEU A 214 -3.56 -5.92 -11.73
CA LEU A 214 -2.26 -5.33 -11.37
C LEU A 214 -1.64 -6.02 -10.16
N VAL A 215 -0.32 -6.05 -10.12
CA VAL A 215 0.46 -6.65 -9.04
C VAL A 215 1.34 -5.59 -8.38
N ALA A 216 1.17 -5.43 -7.07
CA ALA A 216 1.98 -4.54 -6.24
C ALA A 216 3.06 -5.32 -5.48
N LEU A 217 4.30 -4.85 -5.61
CA LEU A 217 5.45 -5.37 -4.88
C LEU A 217 5.63 -4.59 -3.58
N THR A 218 5.20 -5.19 -2.48
CA THR A 218 5.37 -4.66 -1.11
C THR A 218 6.33 -5.56 -0.35
N ALA A 219 7.49 -5.07 0.06
CA ALA A 219 8.48 -5.83 0.84
C ALA A 219 9.52 -4.90 1.49
N THR A 220 10.48 -5.48 2.21
CA THR A 220 11.72 -4.79 2.59
C THR A 220 12.51 -4.37 1.35
N LYS A 221 13.36 -3.36 1.47
CA LYS A 221 14.06 -2.79 0.30
C LYS A 221 14.97 -3.82 -0.40
N ASP A 222 15.63 -4.65 0.35
CA ASP A 222 16.51 -5.70 -0.18
C ASP A 222 15.75 -6.73 -1.03
N VAL A 223 14.55 -7.10 -0.61
CA VAL A 223 13.65 -7.99 -1.37
C VAL A 223 13.11 -7.28 -2.61
N GLN A 224 12.62 -6.04 -2.47
CA GLN A 224 12.16 -5.25 -3.62
C GLN A 224 13.26 -5.09 -4.66
N ASP A 225 14.44 -4.67 -4.25
CA ASP A 225 15.58 -4.49 -5.16
C ASP A 225 15.99 -5.81 -5.83
N SER A 226 15.90 -6.95 -5.12
CA SER A 226 16.24 -8.27 -5.67
C SER A 226 15.22 -8.71 -6.73
N VAL A 227 13.93 -8.58 -6.46
CA VAL A 227 12.85 -8.88 -7.41
C VAL A 227 12.96 -7.99 -8.66
N LEU A 228 13.16 -6.70 -8.47
CA LEU A 228 13.20 -5.73 -9.56
C LEU A 228 14.45 -5.85 -10.46
N LYS A 229 15.55 -6.40 -9.94
CA LYS A 229 16.75 -6.70 -10.73
C LYS A 229 16.62 -7.98 -11.57
N ASP A 230 15.77 -8.90 -11.17
CA ASP A 230 15.51 -10.12 -11.90
C ASP A 230 14.54 -9.87 -13.06
N LYS A 231 14.99 -10.12 -14.29
CA LYS A 231 14.19 -9.85 -15.51
C LYS A 231 12.87 -10.61 -15.56
N LYS A 232 12.84 -11.82 -15.00
CA LYS A 232 11.62 -12.65 -14.96
C LYS A 232 10.61 -12.03 -13.99
N HIS A 233 11.02 -11.76 -12.75
CA HIS A 233 10.10 -11.32 -11.71
C HIS A 233 9.70 -9.85 -11.87
N THR A 234 10.62 -8.99 -12.34
CA THR A 234 10.26 -7.58 -12.59
C THR A 234 9.15 -7.42 -13.63
N SER A 235 9.05 -8.32 -14.62
CA SER A 235 7.97 -8.28 -15.61
C SER A 235 6.60 -8.65 -15.05
N MET A 236 6.53 -9.22 -13.85
CA MET A 236 5.31 -9.61 -13.15
C MET A 236 4.81 -8.52 -12.18
N VAL A 237 5.52 -7.39 -12.09
CA VAL A 237 5.22 -6.29 -11.17
C VAL A 237 4.75 -5.08 -11.96
N ASP A 238 3.65 -4.47 -11.54
CA ASP A 238 3.10 -3.23 -12.13
C ASP A 238 3.29 -2.02 -11.21
N VAL A 239 3.22 -2.27 -9.91
CA VAL A 239 3.27 -1.23 -8.87
C VAL A 239 4.37 -1.55 -7.86
N ILE A 240 5.22 -0.59 -7.58
CA ILE A 240 6.21 -0.66 -6.50
C ILE A 240 5.64 0.09 -5.31
N ASP A 241 5.29 -0.64 -4.24
CA ASP A 241 4.75 -0.05 -3.02
C ASP A 241 5.85 0.07 -1.94
N ILE A 242 6.29 1.30 -1.71
CA ILE A 242 7.26 1.64 -0.66
C ILE A 242 6.49 1.74 0.65
N ARG A 243 6.46 0.66 1.42
CA ARG A 243 5.69 0.57 2.67
C ARG A 243 6.54 0.14 3.86
N GLN A 244 7.45 -0.81 3.66
CA GLN A 244 8.20 -1.45 4.75
C GLN A 244 9.56 -0.81 5.03
N TRP A 245 9.94 0.18 4.27
CA TRP A 245 11.20 0.88 4.44
C TRP A 245 11.04 2.36 4.09
N HIS A 246 11.98 3.17 4.53
CA HIS A 246 12.07 4.58 4.15
C HIS A 246 13.48 5.11 4.37
N TYR A 247 13.80 6.22 3.74
CA TYR A 247 14.96 7.01 4.12
C TYR A 247 14.60 7.92 5.29
N ARG A 248 15.45 7.94 6.33
CA ARG A 248 15.33 8.92 7.41
C ARG A 248 15.71 10.31 6.92
N ALA A 249 15.38 11.32 7.71
CA ALA A 249 15.70 12.71 7.39
C ALA A 249 17.22 12.98 7.27
N ASP A 250 18.04 12.18 7.95
CA ASP A 250 19.52 12.21 7.85
C ASP A 250 20.05 11.44 6.61
N GLY A 251 19.17 10.88 5.79
CA GLY A 251 19.51 10.13 4.59
C GLY A 251 19.84 8.66 4.80
N THR A 252 19.87 8.16 6.03
CA THR A 252 20.08 6.74 6.32
C THR A 252 18.84 5.91 5.98
N LEU A 253 19.05 4.64 5.62
CA LEU A 253 17.96 3.71 5.35
C LEU A 253 17.42 3.14 6.67
N TYR A 254 16.10 3.11 6.79
CA TYR A 254 15.39 2.27 7.75
C TYR A 254 14.63 1.17 7.04
N GLU A 255 14.77 -0.04 7.52
CA GLU A 255 13.91 -1.16 7.20
C GLU A 255 13.82 -2.12 8.40
N PRO A 256 12.69 -2.85 8.57
CA PRO A 256 12.58 -3.85 9.62
C PRO A 256 13.49 -5.04 9.34
N GLN A 257 13.80 -5.80 10.39
CA GLN A 257 14.50 -7.07 10.23
C GLN A 257 13.65 -8.07 9.48
N GLY A 258 14.27 -8.83 8.59
CA GLY A 258 13.61 -9.77 7.70
C GLY A 258 14.23 -9.72 6.32
N GLY A 259 13.44 -9.91 5.28
CA GLY A 259 13.88 -9.76 3.93
C GLY A 259 14.55 -11.00 3.36
N VAL A 260 15.57 -10.84 2.51
CA VAL A 260 16.26 -11.93 1.83
C VAL A 260 16.71 -13.02 2.80
N SER A 261 17.22 -12.61 3.95
CA SER A 261 17.53 -13.50 5.06
C SER A 261 16.44 -13.41 6.10
N LEU A 262 15.53 -14.37 6.12
CA LEU A 262 14.44 -14.39 7.08
C LEU A 262 14.95 -14.29 8.52
N ALA A 263 14.52 -13.28 9.24
CA ALA A 263 14.84 -13.15 10.64
C ALA A 263 13.97 -14.10 11.48
N LEU A 264 14.59 -14.78 12.45
CA LEU A 264 13.87 -15.60 13.43
C LEU A 264 12.90 -14.78 14.27
N ARG A 265 13.22 -13.50 14.43
CA ARG A 265 12.46 -12.56 15.24
C ARG A 265 12.40 -11.21 14.53
N GLN A 266 11.20 -10.78 14.29
CA GLN A 266 10.96 -9.49 13.64
C GLN A 266 10.51 -8.46 14.67
N HIS A 267 11.22 -7.34 14.72
CA HIS A 267 10.99 -6.27 15.65
C HIS A 267 10.67 -4.96 14.95
N ALA A 268 9.96 -5.01 13.83
CA ALA A 268 9.67 -3.83 13.02
C ALA A 268 9.18 -2.63 13.82
N ARG A 269 8.39 -2.89 14.86
CA ARG A 269 7.82 -1.83 15.70
C ARG A 269 8.66 -1.45 16.92
N LEU A 270 9.72 -2.21 17.22
CA LEU A 270 10.57 -1.99 18.40
C LEU A 270 11.88 -1.28 18.06
N ILE A 271 12.17 -1.12 16.77
CA ILE A 271 13.34 -0.37 16.29
C ILE A 271 12.89 1.06 16.03
N ASP A 272 13.65 2.03 16.52
CA ASP A 272 13.35 3.43 16.25
C ASP A 272 13.37 3.70 14.73
N PRO A 273 12.21 3.99 14.11
CA PRO A 273 12.15 4.26 12.68
C PRO A 273 12.79 5.60 12.32
N GLY A 274 13.10 6.44 13.30
CA GLY A 274 13.58 7.80 13.10
C GLY A 274 12.49 8.72 12.54
N THR A 275 12.92 9.85 12.00
CA THR A 275 12.05 10.82 11.35
C THR A 275 12.23 10.78 9.85
N VAL A 276 11.16 10.99 9.10
CA VAL A 276 11.19 11.21 7.64
C VAL A 276 11.10 12.71 7.35
N SER A 277 11.58 13.13 6.18
CA SER A 277 11.40 14.48 5.64
C SER A 277 10.78 14.41 4.24
N CYS A 278 10.26 15.53 3.74
CA CYS A 278 9.79 15.59 2.36
C CYS A 278 10.89 15.21 1.37
N ALA A 279 12.13 15.63 1.64
CA ALA A 279 13.30 15.27 0.84
C ALA A 279 13.55 13.75 0.82
N SER A 280 13.45 13.08 1.98
CA SER A 280 13.67 11.64 2.06
C SER A 280 12.55 10.85 1.37
N VAL A 281 11.32 11.32 1.42
CA VAL A 281 10.17 10.73 0.70
C VAL A 281 10.33 10.92 -0.82
N TYR A 282 10.62 12.15 -1.26
CA TYR A 282 10.91 12.44 -2.66
C TYR A 282 12.01 11.52 -3.21
N ARG A 283 13.12 11.41 -2.48
CA ARG A 283 14.25 10.54 -2.85
C ARG A 283 13.82 9.09 -3.03
N ALA A 284 13.04 8.53 -2.10
CA ALA A 284 12.59 7.14 -2.15
C ALA A 284 11.73 6.86 -3.40
N VAL A 285 10.76 7.74 -3.67
CA VAL A 285 9.90 7.63 -4.86
C VAL A 285 10.72 7.80 -6.14
N ARG A 286 11.55 8.84 -6.17
CA ARG A 286 12.35 9.19 -7.35
C ARG A 286 13.35 8.09 -7.72
N GLU A 287 13.92 7.40 -6.73
CA GLU A 287 14.84 6.28 -6.95
C GLU A 287 14.21 5.21 -7.84
N TYR A 288 12.99 4.78 -7.54
CA TYR A 288 12.33 3.75 -8.33
C TYR A 288 11.72 4.29 -9.62
N ARG A 289 11.19 5.52 -9.62
CA ARG A 289 10.69 6.14 -10.86
C ARG A 289 11.76 6.33 -11.92
N CYS A 290 13.01 6.60 -11.50
CA CYS A 290 14.14 6.70 -12.45
C CYS A 290 14.57 5.33 -12.97
N LYS A 291 14.60 4.31 -12.11
CA LYS A 291 15.09 2.98 -12.47
C LYS A 291 14.05 2.16 -13.26
N TYR A 292 12.76 2.36 -12.96
CA TYR A 292 11.63 1.60 -13.49
C TYR A 292 10.52 2.55 -13.96
N PRO A 293 10.73 3.28 -15.07
CA PRO A 293 9.79 4.30 -15.53
C PRO A 293 8.45 3.75 -16.02
N ASP A 294 8.41 2.47 -16.36
CA ASP A 294 7.23 1.71 -16.78
C ASP A 294 6.32 1.28 -15.62
N LYS A 295 6.77 1.43 -14.38
CA LYS A 295 6.01 1.00 -13.20
C LYS A 295 5.45 2.17 -12.41
N ALA A 296 4.25 2.01 -11.85
CA ALA A 296 3.75 2.94 -10.85
C ALA A 296 4.56 2.82 -9.55
N VAL A 297 4.79 3.93 -8.87
CA VAL A 297 5.44 3.94 -7.55
C VAL A 297 4.51 4.59 -6.55
N VAL A 298 4.16 3.84 -5.52
CA VAL A 298 3.32 4.28 -4.40
C VAL A 298 4.16 4.38 -3.14
N TYR A 299 3.91 5.39 -2.32
CA TYR A 299 4.57 5.54 -1.05
C TYR A 299 3.54 5.49 0.09
N ASN A 300 3.52 4.38 0.82
CA ASN A 300 2.67 4.14 1.98
C ASN A 300 3.48 4.04 3.30
N GLY A 301 4.72 4.46 3.29
CA GLY A 301 5.61 4.40 4.45
C GLY A 301 5.08 5.17 5.66
N SER A 302 5.54 4.78 6.84
CA SER A 302 5.19 5.44 8.10
C SER A 302 5.64 6.89 8.10
N THR A 303 4.71 7.80 8.34
CA THR A 303 4.90 9.26 8.17
C THR A 303 4.86 9.99 9.50
N ILE A 304 5.62 9.52 10.44
CA ILE A 304 5.69 10.14 11.75
C ILE A 304 6.37 11.52 11.62
N ARG A 305 5.63 12.60 11.89
CA ARG A 305 6.10 13.98 12.07
C ARG A 305 6.34 14.86 10.83
N VAL A 306 5.80 14.53 9.66
CA VAL A 306 5.80 15.45 8.52
C VAL A 306 4.36 15.94 8.25
N PRO A 307 4.14 17.21 7.90
CA PRO A 307 2.83 17.68 7.45
C PRO A 307 2.35 16.84 6.26
N ARG A 308 1.19 16.22 6.39
CA ARG A 308 0.69 15.24 5.40
C ARG A 308 0.62 15.80 3.99
N ASN A 309 0.18 17.06 3.85
CA ASN A 309 0.02 17.68 2.53
C ASN A 309 1.37 17.90 1.84
N ALA A 310 2.36 18.48 2.54
CA ALA A 310 3.69 18.67 1.97
C ALA A 310 4.34 17.35 1.54
N MET A 311 4.14 16.28 2.33
CA MET A 311 4.61 14.95 1.97
C MET A 311 3.90 14.39 0.72
N ASN A 312 2.58 14.55 0.62
CA ASN A 312 1.84 14.11 -0.56
C ASN A 312 2.30 14.87 -1.82
N TRP A 313 2.59 16.16 -1.68
CA TRP A 313 3.21 16.92 -2.78
C TRP A 313 4.60 16.40 -3.13
N ALA A 314 5.42 16.03 -2.15
CA ALA A 314 6.73 15.41 -2.43
C ALA A 314 6.60 14.10 -3.22
N ILE A 315 5.62 13.25 -2.88
CA ILE A 315 5.30 12.02 -3.62
C ILE A 315 4.90 12.36 -5.07
N PHE A 316 3.96 13.29 -5.25
CA PHE A 316 3.46 13.68 -6.56
C PHE A 316 4.57 14.29 -7.44
N MET A 317 5.31 15.25 -6.90
CA MET A 317 6.38 15.94 -7.60
C MET A 317 7.57 15.01 -7.95
N ALA A 318 7.74 13.92 -7.21
CA ALA A 318 8.69 12.86 -7.55
C ALA A 318 8.20 11.91 -8.66
N GLY A 319 6.95 12.08 -9.12
CA GLY A 319 6.29 11.21 -10.09
C GLY A 319 5.65 9.96 -9.47
N GLY A 320 5.37 9.98 -8.18
CA GLY A 320 4.65 8.91 -7.48
C GLY A 320 3.15 8.92 -7.76
N SER A 321 2.53 7.77 -7.55
CA SER A 321 1.09 7.54 -7.72
C SER A 321 0.35 7.58 -6.39
N PHE A 322 -0.97 7.78 -6.43
CA PHE A 322 -1.88 7.81 -5.27
C PHE A 322 -1.52 8.84 -4.17
N ALA A 323 -0.80 9.90 -4.52
CA ALA A 323 -0.59 11.01 -3.60
C ALA A 323 -1.94 11.68 -3.27
N LYS A 324 -2.24 11.79 -1.97
CA LYS A 324 -3.47 12.46 -1.51
C LYS A 324 -3.26 13.96 -1.46
N ILE A 325 -3.36 14.61 -2.62
CA ILE A 325 -3.29 16.06 -2.79
C ILE A 325 -4.70 16.65 -2.95
N PRO A 326 -4.93 17.93 -2.56
CA PRO A 326 -6.26 18.53 -2.65
C PRO A 326 -6.71 18.68 -4.10
N PRO A 327 -8.01 18.62 -4.42
CA PRO A 327 -8.52 18.92 -5.74
C PRO A 327 -8.21 20.38 -6.13
N ILE A 328 -7.90 20.60 -7.42
CA ILE A 328 -7.69 21.93 -8.00
C ILE A 328 -8.69 22.07 -9.13
N ASP A 329 -9.88 22.56 -8.81
CA ASP A 329 -11.02 22.56 -9.74
C ASP A 329 -10.98 23.75 -10.72
N GLU A 330 -10.29 24.83 -10.34
CA GLU A 330 -10.22 26.08 -11.13
C GLU A 330 -9.27 25.99 -12.34
N LEU A 331 -8.34 25.03 -12.33
CA LEU A 331 -7.28 24.88 -13.33
C LEU A 331 -7.08 23.40 -13.71
N PRO A 332 -6.72 23.08 -14.96
CA PRO A 332 -6.50 21.71 -15.40
C PRO A 332 -5.13 21.15 -14.97
N VAL A 333 -4.74 21.37 -13.71
CA VAL A 333 -3.40 21.04 -13.21
C VAL A 333 -3.11 19.55 -13.36
N TYR A 334 -4.02 18.69 -12.92
CA TYR A 334 -3.78 17.23 -12.95
C TYR A 334 -3.82 16.66 -14.37
N GLU A 335 -4.71 17.17 -15.22
CA GLU A 335 -4.76 16.80 -16.63
C GLU A 335 -3.43 17.10 -17.32
N LYS A 336 -2.92 18.32 -17.12
CA LYS A 336 -1.64 18.76 -17.70
C LYS A 336 -0.46 17.99 -17.09
N ALA A 337 -0.45 17.84 -15.76
CA ALA A 337 0.62 17.16 -15.04
C ALA A 337 0.75 15.68 -15.42
N SER A 338 -0.28 15.03 -15.96
CA SER A 338 -0.20 13.66 -16.49
C SER A 338 0.85 13.51 -17.59
N SER A 339 1.18 14.61 -18.28
CA SER A 339 2.20 14.67 -19.33
C SER A 339 3.55 15.21 -18.86
N PHE A 340 3.68 15.57 -17.58
CA PHE A 340 4.90 16.14 -17.01
C PHE A 340 5.81 15.05 -16.45
N SER A 341 7.09 15.38 -16.34
CA SER A 341 8.09 14.55 -15.67
C SER A 341 8.85 15.38 -14.64
N PRO A 342 9.27 14.79 -13.52
CA PRO A 342 10.15 15.46 -12.56
C PRO A 342 11.43 15.97 -13.23
N ILE A 343 11.82 17.20 -12.93
CA ILE A 343 13.00 17.85 -13.50
C ILE A 343 14.07 17.96 -12.40
N ASP A 344 14.84 16.88 -12.21
CA ASP A 344 15.81 16.76 -11.12
C ASP A 344 16.84 17.90 -11.09
N ARG A 345 17.28 18.39 -12.26
CA ARG A 345 18.24 19.51 -12.38
C ARG A 345 17.70 20.86 -11.90
N GLN A 346 16.38 20.99 -11.77
CA GLN A 346 15.70 22.17 -11.25
C GLN A 346 15.09 21.96 -9.87
N THR A 347 15.26 20.78 -9.33
CA THR A 347 14.76 20.42 -8.01
C THR A 347 15.87 20.55 -6.98
N ASP A 348 15.63 21.36 -5.96
CA ASP A 348 16.45 21.50 -4.76
C ASP A 348 15.55 21.21 -3.56
N MET A 349 15.88 20.17 -2.83
CA MET A 349 15.03 19.64 -1.75
C MET A 349 14.66 20.66 -0.67
N ASP A 350 15.53 21.67 -0.45
CA ASP A 350 15.34 22.68 0.57
C ASP A 350 14.60 23.92 0.08
N THR A 351 14.46 24.08 -1.23
CA THR A 351 13.90 25.30 -1.80
C THR A 351 12.74 25.09 -2.75
N GLN A 352 12.79 24.07 -3.61
CA GLN A 352 11.77 23.86 -4.63
C GLN A 352 11.78 22.44 -5.23
N TRP A 353 10.61 21.98 -5.67
CA TRP A 353 10.48 20.77 -6.50
C TRP A 353 9.81 21.14 -7.81
N VAL A 354 10.32 20.64 -8.92
CA VAL A 354 9.85 21.02 -10.24
C VAL A 354 9.56 19.80 -11.09
N MET A 355 8.40 19.82 -11.76
CA MET A 355 8.05 18.92 -12.84
C MET A 355 7.51 19.70 -14.03
N GLY A 356 7.60 19.13 -15.23
CA GLY A 356 7.11 19.82 -16.42
C GLY A 356 7.47 19.11 -17.71
N ALA A 357 7.04 19.71 -18.82
CA ALA A 357 7.40 19.32 -20.17
C ALA A 357 7.50 20.55 -21.06
N VAL A 358 8.58 20.63 -21.83
CA VAL A 358 8.82 21.71 -22.80
C VAL A 358 7.64 21.83 -23.75
N GLY A 359 7.12 23.04 -23.95
CA GLY A 359 5.97 23.32 -24.79
C GLY A 359 4.62 22.85 -24.26
N LYS A 360 4.53 22.38 -22.99
CA LYS A 360 3.27 21.93 -22.37
C LYS A 360 2.95 22.65 -21.07
N GLY A 361 3.97 22.95 -20.26
CA GLY A 361 3.82 23.62 -18.98
C GLY A 361 4.76 23.11 -17.90
N TYR A 362 4.67 23.75 -16.75
CA TYR A 362 5.50 23.42 -15.57
C TYR A 362 4.68 23.52 -14.29
N LEU A 363 5.00 22.67 -13.35
CA LEU A 363 4.47 22.70 -11.99
C LEU A 363 5.64 22.74 -11.02
N GLY A 364 5.60 23.68 -10.08
CA GLY A 364 6.64 23.82 -9.08
C GLY A 364 6.05 23.91 -7.68
N TYR A 365 6.61 23.16 -6.74
CA TYR A 365 6.36 23.35 -5.31
C TYR A 365 7.46 24.27 -4.76
N CYS A 366 7.06 25.43 -4.28
CA CYS A 366 7.95 26.44 -3.73
C CYS A 366 8.01 26.28 -2.19
N VAL A 367 9.12 25.79 -1.68
CA VAL A 367 9.30 25.61 -0.21
C VAL A 367 9.51 26.96 0.49
N LYS A 368 10.17 27.90 -0.20
CA LYS A 368 10.40 29.29 0.25
C LYS A 368 9.54 30.25 -0.56
N ASN A 369 9.90 31.53 -0.55
CA ASN A 369 9.12 32.61 -1.19
C ASN A 369 9.47 32.84 -2.66
N GLU A 370 10.21 31.94 -3.31
CA GLU A 370 10.55 32.06 -4.72
C GLU A 370 10.78 30.68 -5.37
N ILE A 371 10.60 30.63 -6.68
CA ILE A 371 10.93 29.47 -7.49
C ILE A 371 11.80 29.92 -8.67
N ASN A 372 12.85 29.14 -8.93
CA ASN A 372 13.80 29.37 -10.01
C ASN A 372 13.58 28.33 -11.10
N LEU A 373 13.14 28.79 -12.29
CA LEU A 373 12.87 27.92 -13.43
C LEU A 373 13.84 28.18 -14.57
N ASP A 374 14.41 27.12 -15.12
CA ASP A 374 15.21 27.15 -16.33
C ASP A 374 14.32 26.77 -17.53
N LEU A 375 13.90 27.77 -18.27
CA LEU A 375 13.06 27.64 -19.45
C LEU A 375 13.86 27.86 -20.76
N MET A 376 15.20 27.72 -20.73
CA MET A 376 16.06 28.00 -21.88
C MET A 376 15.72 27.17 -23.15
N GLY A 377 15.25 25.93 -22.94
CA GLY A 377 14.83 25.05 -24.05
C GLY A 377 13.41 25.26 -24.54
N ASP A 378 12.70 26.23 -23.97
CA ASP A 378 11.30 26.51 -24.28
C ASP A 378 11.13 27.84 -25.02
N ARG A 379 10.11 27.96 -25.88
CA ARG A 379 9.84 29.19 -26.64
C ARG A 379 8.45 29.76 -26.40
N GLU A 380 7.64 29.02 -25.64
CA GLU A 380 6.26 29.34 -25.40
C GLU A 380 6.12 30.44 -24.34
N THR A 381 4.92 30.99 -24.25
CA THR A 381 4.55 31.95 -23.19
C THR A 381 3.50 31.30 -22.30
N TYR A 382 3.75 31.29 -21.03
CA TYR A 382 2.93 30.64 -20.03
C TYR A 382 2.26 31.66 -19.11
N LYS A 383 0.99 31.46 -18.82
CA LYS A 383 0.33 32.14 -17.71
C LYS A 383 0.82 31.56 -16.38
N VAL A 384 1.00 32.40 -15.39
CA VAL A 384 1.52 32.01 -14.07
C VAL A 384 0.38 32.03 -13.07
N PHE A 385 0.13 30.89 -12.44
CA PHE A 385 -0.84 30.73 -11.36
C PHE A 385 -0.16 30.28 -10.10
N TRP A 386 -0.55 30.88 -8.98
CA TRP A 386 -0.15 30.44 -7.64
C TRP A 386 -1.32 29.78 -6.94
N ILE A 387 -1.09 28.64 -6.35
CA ILE A 387 -2.11 27.76 -5.77
C ILE A 387 -1.74 27.45 -4.32
N ASP A 388 -2.72 27.45 -3.43
CA ASP A 388 -2.58 27.01 -2.04
C ASP A 388 -2.42 25.49 -2.02
N PRO A 389 -1.31 24.93 -1.52
CA PRO A 389 -1.06 23.48 -1.53
C PRO A 389 -1.96 22.70 -0.59
N ASP A 390 -2.59 23.36 0.39
CA ASP A 390 -3.46 22.71 1.37
C ASP A 390 -4.93 22.71 0.95
N LYS A 391 -5.35 23.72 0.18
CA LYS A 391 -6.73 23.90 -0.24
C LYS A 391 -6.97 23.60 -1.72
N GLY A 392 -5.93 23.66 -2.57
CA GLY A 392 -6.07 23.56 -4.01
C GLY A 392 -6.68 24.79 -4.70
N THR A 393 -6.88 25.88 -3.97
CA THR A 393 -7.46 27.11 -4.51
C THR A 393 -6.42 28.02 -5.14
N VAL A 394 -6.78 28.72 -6.22
CA VAL A 394 -5.92 29.74 -6.82
C VAL A 394 -5.79 30.93 -5.88
N ILE A 395 -4.56 31.26 -5.48
CA ILE A 395 -4.24 32.41 -4.64
C ILE A 395 -4.10 33.67 -5.52
N LYS A 396 -3.44 33.53 -6.68
CA LYS A 396 -3.09 34.66 -7.54
C LYS A 396 -2.83 34.20 -8.99
N GLU A 397 -3.34 34.96 -9.97
CA GLU A 397 -2.82 34.96 -11.33
C GLU A 397 -1.74 36.05 -11.43
N ASP A 398 -0.52 35.71 -11.85
CA ASP A 398 0.65 36.57 -11.78
C ASP A 398 1.20 36.94 -13.17
N GLY A 399 0.31 37.18 -14.11
CA GLY A 399 0.66 37.53 -15.48
C GLY A 399 1.22 36.38 -16.29
N SER A 400 2.23 36.63 -17.09
CA SER A 400 2.83 35.62 -17.96
C SER A 400 4.35 35.67 -17.98
N VAL A 401 4.95 34.51 -18.26
CA VAL A 401 6.39 34.35 -18.44
C VAL A 401 6.66 33.71 -19.78
N ARG A 402 7.67 34.24 -20.50
CA ARG A 402 8.15 33.69 -21.79
C ARG A 402 9.34 32.79 -21.57
N GLY A 403 9.35 31.65 -22.23
CA GLY A 403 10.50 30.75 -22.32
C GLY A 403 11.70 31.38 -23.02
N GLY A 404 12.83 30.69 -23.06
CA GLY A 404 14.09 31.12 -23.65
C GLY A 404 15.10 31.64 -22.63
N GLY A 405 14.83 31.55 -21.31
CA GLY A 405 15.74 32.02 -20.28
C GLY A 405 15.47 31.42 -18.91
N LYS A 406 16.30 31.83 -17.96
CA LYS A 406 16.05 31.54 -16.54
C LYS A 406 15.12 32.59 -15.96
N VAL A 407 14.16 32.16 -15.16
CA VAL A 407 13.13 33.00 -14.57
C VAL A 407 13.07 32.76 -13.05
N ILE A 408 12.97 33.84 -12.30
CA ILE A 408 12.71 33.79 -10.86
C ILE A 408 11.30 34.37 -10.62
N LEU A 409 10.42 33.54 -10.08
CA LEU A 409 9.07 33.96 -9.73
C LEU A 409 8.93 34.01 -8.22
N LYS A 410 8.34 35.11 -7.72
CA LYS A 410 8.15 35.32 -6.29
C LYS A 410 6.79 34.79 -5.87
N ALA A 411 6.80 33.84 -4.94
CA ALA A 411 5.60 33.25 -4.39
C ALA A 411 4.87 34.23 -3.45
N PRO A 412 3.55 34.22 -3.44
CA PRO A 412 2.73 35.04 -2.53
C PRO A 412 2.84 34.60 -1.06
N ALA A 413 3.21 33.34 -0.82
CA ALA A 413 3.43 32.75 0.50
C ALA A 413 4.45 31.64 0.44
N GLU A 414 5.00 31.25 1.59
CA GLU A 414 5.76 30.01 1.72
C GLU A 414 4.89 28.80 1.37
N SER A 415 5.51 27.73 0.92
CA SER A 415 4.80 26.49 0.55
C SER A 415 3.69 26.71 -0.48
N SER A 416 3.95 27.47 -1.56
CA SER A 416 3.01 27.71 -2.66
C SER A 416 3.28 26.79 -3.85
N ILE A 417 2.24 26.46 -4.59
CA ILE A 417 2.37 25.79 -5.89
C ILE A 417 2.39 26.85 -7.00
N CYS A 418 3.39 26.79 -7.85
CA CYS A 418 3.48 27.56 -9.08
C CYS A 418 3.05 26.69 -10.25
N PHE A 419 2.04 27.09 -11.01
CA PHE A 419 1.62 26.42 -12.24
C PHE A 419 1.80 27.34 -13.43
N LEU A 420 2.63 26.90 -14.39
CA LEU A 420 2.83 27.55 -15.67
C LEU A 420 1.95 26.86 -16.72
N GLN A 421 0.89 27.52 -17.13
CA GLN A 421 -0.07 27.01 -18.11
C GLN A 421 0.17 27.66 -19.47
N LEU A 422 0.26 26.85 -20.51
CA LEU A 422 0.29 27.29 -21.90
C LEU A 422 -1.06 27.86 -22.32
#